data_4b55d91ebb0eb346f1fc0bb16393fd1d
#
_entry.id   4b55d91ebb0eb346f1fc0bb16393fd1d
#
_cell.length_a   1.000
_cell.length_b   1.000
_cell.length_c   1.000
_cell.angle_alpha   90.00
_cell.angle_beta   90.00
_cell.angle_gamma   90.00
#
_symmetry.space_group_name_H-M   'P 1'
#
loop_
_entity.id
_entity.type
_entity.pdbx_description
1 polymer ?
#
loop_
_entity_poly.entity_id
_entity_poly.type
_entity_poly.pdbx_seq_one_letter_code
_entity_poly.pdbx_strand_id
1 'polypeptide(L)'
;LTTVPTINNNKLVDGAEYGEGKFYLQTTYKFDNSTTLKNGDFMVYKVPNEFKIESDSTTEIFGNDGVTKVAELTTNKSANTATVTVRNEDYFANLPEEKQISALFTVVWADNVELNKSYPIDIPGAGVYNLTRIVPDEDPTGFTKWGVQDTNDPNYINWYIRVNKYANPYEGVSIQDTIPEGQVLASEITGYYF
;
A
#
# COMPACT_ATOMS: atom_id res chain seq x y z
N LEU A 1 -5.53 5.83 -20.38
CA LEU A 1 -4.99 5.46 -19.06
C LEU A 1 -5.93 5.97 -17.98
N THR A 2 -6.27 5.09 -17.04
CA THR A 2 -6.96 5.44 -15.79
C THR A 2 -6.16 4.88 -14.63
N THR A 3 -6.04 5.62 -13.53
CA THR A 3 -5.37 5.18 -12.31
C THR A 3 -6.30 5.36 -11.11
N VAL A 4 -6.37 4.36 -10.25
CA VAL A 4 -7.07 4.44 -8.97
C VAL A 4 -6.00 4.35 -7.86
N PRO A 5 -5.62 5.48 -7.26
CA PRO A 5 -4.65 5.49 -6.16
C PRO A 5 -5.36 5.17 -4.84
N THR A 6 -4.75 4.27 -4.05
CA THR A 6 -5.28 3.88 -2.73
C THR A 6 -4.16 3.78 -1.68
N ILE A 7 -4.54 3.93 -0.43
CA ILE A 7 -3.72 3.64 0.75
C ILE A 7 -4.60 2.96 1.80
N ASN A 8 -4.10 1.89 2.44
CA ASN A 8 -4.85 1.12 3.44
C ASN A 8 -6.27 0.72 2.96
N ASN A 9 -6.37 0.27 1.69
CA ASN A 9 -7.61 -0.09 0.99
C ASN A 9 -8.62 1.05 0.79
N ASN A 10 -8.27 2.29 1.08
CA ASN A 10 -9.11 3.46 0.83
C ASN A 10 -8.56 4.27 -0.35
N LYS A 11 -9.46 4.88 -1.14
CA LYS A 11 -9.03 5.81 -2.19
C LYS A 11 -8.34 7.02 -1.57
N LEU A 12 -7.33 7.55 -2.28
CA LEU A 12 -6.73 8.82 -1.91
C LEU A 12 -7.77 9.95 -1.93
N VAL A 13 -7.65 10.86 -0.99
CA VAL A 13 -8.52 12.03 -0.87
C VAL A 13 -7.67 13.28 -1.08
N ASP A 14 -8.12 14.18 -1.94
CA ASP A 14 -7.48 15.48 -2.14
C ASP A 14 -7.50 16.30 -0.85
N GLY A 15 -6.38 16.94 -0.53
CA GLY A 15 -6.20 17.69 0.71
C GLY A 15 -5.89 16.86 1.95
N ALA A 16 -5.77 15.52 1.83
CA ALA A 16 -5.55 14.65 2.97
C ALA A 16 -4.08 14.56 3.39
N GLU A 17 -3.90 14.12 4.64
CA GLU A 17 -2.63 13.87 5.28
C GLU A 17 -2.38 12.37 5.39
N TYR A 18 -1.17 11.93 5.04
CA TYR A 18 -0.80 10.51 5.10
C TYR A 18 0.58 10.34 5.75
N GLY A 19 0.66 9.40 6.66
CA GLY A 19 1.92 8.96 7.26
C GLY A 19 2.75 8.09 6.32
N GLU A 20 3.74 7.44 6.90
CA GLU A 20 4.50 6.40 6.19
C GLU A 20 3.59 5.22 5.82
N GLY A 21 3.83 4.63 4.67
CA GLY A 21 3.04 3.49 4.21
C GLY A 21 3.18 3.28 2.71
N LYS A 22 2.51 2.25 2.22
CA LYS A 22 2.47 1.93 0.80
C LYS A 22 1.21 2.50 0.16
N PHE A 23 1.41 3.29 -0.88
CA PHE A 23 0.36 3.66 -1.81
C PHE A 23 0.28 2.60 -2.90
N TYR A 24 -0.94 2.25 -3.28
CA TYR A 24 -1.21 1.29 -4.34
C TYR A 24 -1.78 2.04 -5.54
N LEU A 25 -1.14 1.88 -6.69
CA LEU A 25 -1.57 2.47 -7.94
C LEU A 25 -2.10 1.37 -8.86
N GLN A 26 -3.43 1.28 -8.96
CA GLN A 26 -4.08 0.39 -9.92
C GLN A 26 -4.29 1.14 -11.22
N THR A 27 -3.48 0.82 -12.22
CA THR A 27 -3.53 1.44 -13.55
C THR A 27 -4.29 0.55 -14.53
N THR A 28 -5.07 1.14 -15.41
CA THR A 28 -5.76 0.43 -16.50
C THR A 28 -5.51 1.16 -17.82
N TYR A 29 -4.93 0.44 -18.75
CA TYR A 29 -4.75 0.86 -20.14
C TYR A 29 -5.88 0.29 -20.97
N LYS A 30 -6.63 1.16 -21.64
CA LYS A 30 -7.70 0.78 -22.55
C LYS A 30 -7.31 1.13 -23.98
N PHE A 31 -7.63 0.25 -24.89
CA PHE A 31 -7.30 0.37 -26.31
C PHE A 31 -8.57 0.19 -27.14
N ASP A 32 -8.65 0.92 -28.25
CA ASP A 32 -9.71 0.73 -29.23
C ASP A 32 -9.65 -0.68 -29.83
N ASN A 33 -10.81 -1.22 -30.21
CA ASN A 33 -10.88 -2.56 -30.81
C ASN A 33 -10.02 -2.71 -32.06
N SER A 34 -9.82 -1.62 -32.82
CA SER A 34 -8.94 -1.56 -34.00
C SER A 34 -7.45 -1.61 -33.67
N THR A 35 -7.06 -1.38 -32.39
CA THR A 35 -5.66 -1.42 -31.99
C THR A 35 -5.14 -2.85 -32.00
N THR A 36 -4.04 -3.08 -32.71
CA THR A 36 -3.33 -4.36 -32.68
C THR A 36 -2.25 -4.29 -31.61
N LEU A 37 -2.35 -5.16 -30.58
CA LEU A 37 -1.33 -5.33 -29.57
C LEU A 37 -0.45 -6.51 -29.93
N LYS A 38 0.86 -6.29 -29.99
CA LYS A 38 1.87 -7.31 -30.35
C LYS A 38 2.70 -7.69 -29.15
N ASN A 39 3.25 -8.89 -29.17
CA ASN A 39 4.23 -9.31 -28.17
C ASN A 39 5.42 -8.34 -28.16
N GLY A 40 5.73 -7.83 -26.97
CA GLY A 40 6.79 -6.84 -26.78
C GLY A 40 6.32 -5.38 -26.82
N ASP A 41 5.09 -5.09 -27.24
CA ASP A 41 4.53 -3.74 -27.07
C ASP A 41 4.48 -3.40 -25.58
N PHE A 42 4.77 -2.14 -25.24
CA PHE A 42 4.86 -1.75 -23.85
C PHE A 42 4.26 -0.38 -23.55
N MET A 43 3.80 -0.20 -22.33
CA MET A 43 3.30 1.05 -21.77
C MET A 43 4.12 1.38 -20.54
N VAL A 44 4.65 2.59 -20.49
CA VAL A 44 5.44 3.07 -19.34
C VAL A 44 4.61 4.01 -18.50
N TYR A 45 4.46 3.68 -17.23
CA TYR A 45 3.93 4.56 -16.21
C TYR A 45 5.10 5.25 -15.50
N LYS A 46 5.18 6.57 -15.63
CA LYS A 46 6.15 7.36 -14.91
C LYS A 46 5.57 7.77 -13.55
N VAL A 47 6.18 7.31 -12.49
CA VAL A 47 5.77 7.64 -11.12
C VAL A 47 6.08 9.12 -10.82
N PRO A 48 5.15 9.87 -10.22
CA PRO A 48 5.41 11.25 -9.77
C PRO A 48 6.64 11.31 -8.85
N ASN A 49 7.35 12.43 -8.88
CA ASN A 49 8.61 12.61 -8.14
C ASN A 49 8.44 12.61 -6.60
N GLU A 50 7.23 12.84 -6.13
CA GLU A 50 6.86 12.81 -4.72
C GLU A 50 6.69 11.37 -4.21
N PHE A 51 6.61 10.42 -5.12
CA PHE A 51 6.59 8.99 -4.83
C PHE A 51 7.81 8.29 -5.40
N LYS A 52 8.19 7.17 -4.80
CA LYS A 52 9.25 6.30 -5.30
C LYS A 52 8.86 4.83 -5.27
N ILE A 53 9.38 4.07 -6.23
CA ILE A 53 9.38 2.62 -6.22
C ILE A 53 10.49 2.13 -5.29
N GLU A 54 10.18 1.23 -4.37
CA GLU A 54 11.15 0.74 -3.38
C GLU A 54 12.11 -0.32 -3.94
N SER A 55 11.63 -1.15 -4.87
CA SER A 55 12.40 -2.26 -5.43
C SER A 55 12.03 -2.57 -6.87
N ASP A 56 12.99 -3.10 -7.59
CA ASP A 56 12.74 -3.72 -8.88
C ASP A 56 11.91 -5.00 -8.68
N SER A 57 10.93 -5.22 -9.54
CA SER A 57 10.11 -6.42 -9.49
C SER A 57 9.57 -6.76 -10.88
N THR A 58 9.18 -8.01 -11.05
CA THR A 58 8.47 -8.50 -12.22
C THR A 58 7.27 -9.33 -11.77
N THR A 59 6.08 -9.00 -12.29
CA THR A 59 4.82 -9.65 -11.93
C THR A 59 4.06 -10.00 -13.20
N GLU A 60 3.52 -11.20 -13.27
CA GLU A 60 2.68 -11.64 -14.39
C GLU A 60 1.28 -11.02 -14.29
N ILE A 61 0.75 -10.63 -15.45
CA ILE A 61 -0.63 -10.16 -15.58
C ILE A 61 -1.41 -11.21 -16.37
N PHE A 62 -2.52 -11.65 -15.77
CA PHE A 62 -3.39 -12.66 -16.34
C PHE A 62 -4.62 -12.05 -16.99
N GLY A 63 -5.18 -12.73 -17.97
CA GLY A 63 -6.42 -12.37 -18.64
C GLY A 63 -7.64 -12.56 -17.74
N ASN A 64 -8.83 -12.31 -18.29
CA ASN A 64 -10.10 -12.43 -17.56
C ASN A 64 -10.40 -13.85 -17.06
N ASP A 65 -9.75 -14.87 -17.63
CA ASP A 65 -9.83 -16.26 -17.21
C ASP A 65 -9.01 -16.55 -15.94
N GLY A 66 -8.16 -15.62 -15.51
CA GLY A 66 -7.29 -15.72 -14.33
C GLY A 66 -6.11 -16.69 -14.47
N VAL A 67 -5.90 -17.31 -15.66
CA VAL A 67 -4.86 -18.34 -15.89
C VAL A 67 -3.99 -18.06 -17.11
N THR A 68 -4.51 -17.39 -18.14
CA THR A 68 -3.74 -17.03 -19.33
C THR A 68 -2.88 -15.81 -19.07
N LYS A 69 -1.56 -15.97 -19.09
CA LYS A 69 -0.63 -14.83 -19.01
C LYS A 69 -0.78 -13.98 -20.27
N VAL A 70 -1.10 -12.69 -20.10
CA VAL A 70 -1.35 -11.76 -21.20
C VAL A 70 -0.33 -10.64 -21.28
N ALA A 71 0.23 -10.26 -20.14
CA ALA A 71 1.24 -9.20 -20.05
C ALA A 71 2.15 -9.44 -18.83
N GLU A 72 3.11 -8.56 -18.67
CA GLU A 72 4.04 -8.54 -17.54
C GLU A 72 4.24 -7.12 -17.07
N LEU A 73 4.15 -6.91 -15.76
CA LEU A 73 4.48 -5.65 -15.10
C LEU A 73 5.92 -5.73 -14.58
N THR A 74 6.75 -4.77 -14.95
CA THR A 74 8.10 -4.60 -14.40
C THR A 74 8.20 -3.25 -13.71
N THR A 75 8.61 -3.22 -12.45
CA THR A 75 8.96 -1.97 -11.76
C THR A 75 10.46 -1.74 -11.80
N ASN A 76 10.86 -0.49 -12.01
CA ASN A 76 12.25 -0.07 -12.01
C ASN A 76 12.46 1.06 -11.00
N LYS A 77 13.19 0.75 -9.93
CA LYS A 77 13.49 1.68 -8.84
C LYS A 77 14.33 2.86 -9.31
N SER A 78 15.37 2.61 -10.10
CA SER A 78 16.30 3.65 -10.52
C SER A 78 15.69 4.65 -11.50
N ALA A 79 14.81 4.17 -12.38
CA ALA A 79 14.07 4.99 -13.34
C ALA A 79 12.77 5.56 -12.78
N ASN A 80 12.32 5.07 -11.63
CA ASN A 80 11.03 5.37 -10.99
C ASN A 80 9.84 5.15 -11.94
N THR A 81 9.83 3.98 -12.61
CA THR A 81 8.81 3.63 -13.62
C THR A 81 8.23 2.25 -13.38
N ALA A 82 6.97 2.09 -13.78
CA ALA A 82 6.31 0.79 -13.93
C ALA A 82 5.99 0.58 -15.41
N THR A 83 6.44 -0.54 -15.98
CA THR A 83 6.26 -0.87 -17.39
C THR A 83 5.41 -2.12 -17.54
N VAL A 84 4.34 -2.01 -18.31
CA VAL A 84 3.50 -3.15 -18.70
C VAL A 84 3.89 -3.56 -20.11
N THR A 85 4.30 -4.82 -20.29
CA THR A 85 4.71 -5.38 -21.58
C THR A 85 3.75 -6.49 -22.01
N VAL A 86 3.23 -6.41 -23.22
CA VAL A 86 2.37 -7.43 -23.83
C VAL A 86 3.14 -8.73 -24.03
N ARG A 87 2.54 -9.86 -23.65
CA ARG A 87 3.15 -11.21 -23.74
C ARG A 87 2.30 -12.22 -24.49
N ASN A 88 1.09 -11.87 -24.89
CA ASN A 88 0.19 -12.76 -25.62
C ASN A 88 -0.67 -11.98 -26.62
N GLU A 89 -0.15 -11.78 -27.81
CA GLU A 89 -0.85 -11.06 -28.88
C GLU A 89 -2.12 -11.79 -29.35
N ASP A 90 -2.09 -13.12 -29.38
CA ASP A 90 -3.24 -13.94 -29.80
C ASP A 90 -4.44 -13.77 -28.85
N TYR A 91 -4.19 -13.63 -27.54
CA TYR A 91 -5.23 -13.34 -26.56
C TYR A 91 -5.97 -12.04 -26.94
N PHE A 92 -5.23 -10.97 -27.20
CA PHE A 92 -5.81 -9.68 -27.55
C PHE A 92 -6.44 -9.63 -28.94
N ALA A 93 -5.91 -10.40 -29.89
CA ALA A 93 -6.48 -10.50 -31.22
C ALA A 93 -7.87 -11.15 -31.25
N ASN A 94 -8.09 -12.07 -30.31
CA ASN A 94 -9.34 -12.84 -30.19
C ASN A 94 -10.37 -12.25 -29.21
N LEU A 95 -10.08 -11.11 -28.55
CA LEU A 95 -11.03 -10.46 -27.67
C LEU A 95 -12.16 -9.79 -28.52
N PRO A 96 -13.43 -10.13 -28.23
CA PRO A 96 -14.57 -9.54 -28.93
C PRO A 96 -14.91 -8.12 -28.46
N GLU A 97 -14.38 -7.73 -27.30
CA GLU A 97 -14.71 -6.49 -26.61
C GLU A 97 -13.49 -5.55 -26.53
N GLU A 98 -13.67 -4.41 -25.85
CA GLU A 98 -12.63 -3.42 -25.60
C GLU A 98 -11.40 -4.07 -24.93
N LYS A 99 -10.25 -3.89 -25.57
CA LYS A 99 -8.97 -4.40 -25.06
C LYS A 99 -8.51 -3.55 -23.89
N GLN A 100 -8.20 -4.21 -22.78
CA GLN A 100 -7.64 -3.52 -21.61
C GLN A 100 -6.58 -4.37 -20.90
N ILE A 101 -5.64 -3.70 -20.26
CA ILE A 101 -4.64 -4.31 -19.39
C ILE A 101 -4.60 -3.52 -18.09
N SER A 102 -4.81 -4.21 -16.96
CA SER A 102 -4.72 -3.60 -15.64
C SER A 102 -3.49 -4.09 -14.91
N ALA A 103 -2.80 -3.18 -14.25
CA ALA A 103 -1.63 -3.46 -13.44
C ALA A 103 -1.76 -2.80 -12.07
N LEU A 104 -1.25 -3.46 -11.03
CA LEU A 104 -1.20 -2.95 -9.67
C LEU A 104 0.25 -2.94 -9.20
N PHE A 105 0.74 -1.80 -8.76
CA PHE A 105 2.06 -1.67 -8.14
C PHE A 105 2.03 -0.72 -6.94
N THR A 106 3.08 -0.76 -6.15
CA THR A 106 3.19 0.03 -4.92
C THR A 106 4.28 1.08 -5.03
N VAL A 107 4.01 2.21 -4.41
CA VAL A 107 4.97 3.29 -4.23
C VAL A 107 4.93 3.78 -2.77
N VAL A 108 5.99 4.44 -2.34
CA VAL A 108 6.06 5.11 -1.03
C VAL A 108 6.43 6.57 -1.23
N TRP A 109 6.36 7.37 -0.17
CA TRP A 109 6.86 8.73 -0.20
C TRP A 109 8.32 8.77 -0.67
N ALA A 110 8.65 9.70 -1.55
CA ALA A 110 10.03 9.95 -1.91
C ALA A 110 10.75 10.71 -0.78
N ASP A 111 12.08 10.57 -0.71
CA ASP A 111 12.89 11.14 0.38
C ASP A 111 12.92 12.67 0.37
N ASN A 112 12.65 13.29 -0.76
CA ASN A 112 12.60 14.73 -0.95
C ASN A 112 11.27 15.38 -0.52
N VAL A 113 10.26 14.60 -0.10
CA VAL A 113 8.99 15.13 0.39
C VAL A 113 9.12 15.51 1.85
N GLU A 114 9.05 16.82 2.11
CA GLU A 114 9.14 17.39 3.45
C GLU A 114 7.87 17.08 4.26
N LEU A 115 8.04 16.87 5.58
CA LEU A 115 6.92 16.67 6.49
C LEU A 115 6.09 17.96 6.67
N ASN A 116 4.80 17.81 6.88
CA ASN A 116 3.85 18.89 7.18
C ASN A 116 3.77 19.96 6.08
N LYS A 117 4.12 19.60 4.86
CA LYS A 117 4.03 20.47 3.69
C LYS A 117 3.17 19.80 2.62
N SER A 118 2.20 20.53 2.09
CA SER A 118 1.34 20.07 1.01
C SER A 118 2.04 20.10 -0.34
N TYR A 119 1.91 19.05 -1.11
CA TYR A 119 2.44 18.91 -2.46
C TYR A 119 1.31 18.63 -3.44
N PRO A 120 1.19 19.39 -4.55
CA PRO A 120 0.31 19.04 -5.65
C PRO A 120 0.94 17.91 -6.46
N ILE A 121 0.43 16.70 -6.33
CA ILE A 121 0.96 15.49 -6.98
C ILE A 121 0.08 15.16 -8.17
N ASP A 122 0.60 15.28 -9.38
CA ASP A 122 -0.09 14.86 -10.60
C ASP A 122 0.10 13.36 -10.82
N ILE A 123 -0.94 12.59 -10.50
CA ILE A 123 -0.97 11.12 -10.66
C ILE A 123 -1.50 10.80 -12.06
N PRO A 124 -0.68 10.31 -12.99
CA PRO A 124 -1.10 10.03 -14.35
C PRO A 124 -2.33 9.14 -14.41
N GLY A 125 -3.39 9.60 -15.08
CA GLY A 125 -4.66 8.89 -15.20
C GLY A 125 -5.60 9.01 -13.99
N ALA A 126 -5.25 9.79 -12.96
CA ALA A 126 -6.11 10.07 -11.80
C ALA A 126 -6.32 11.58 -11.57
N GLY A 127 -5.37 12.43 -11.98
CA GLY A 127 -5.39 13.87 -11.76
C GLY A 127 -4.52 14.32 -10.60
N VAL A 128 -4.67 15.59 -10.21
CA VAL A 128 -3.86 16.23 -9.17
C VAL A 128 -4.49 16.02 -7.79
N TYR A 129 -3.67 15.58 -6.85
CA TYR A 129 -4.01 15.48 -5.43
C TYR A 129 -3.05 16.33 -4.61
N ASN A 130 -3.58 17.20 -3.76
CA ASN A 130 -2.79 17.94 -2.80
C ASN A 130 -2.61 17.05 -1.56
N LEU A 131 -1.43 16.47 -1.39
CA LEU A 131 -1.18 15.53 -0.30
C LEU A 131 -0.10 16.08 0.63
N THR A 132 -0.26 15.84 1.91
CA THR A 132 0.71 16.19 2.94
C THR A 132 1.29 14.94 3.57
N ARG A 133 2.62 14.82 3.58
CA ARG A 133 3.30 13.78 4.35
C ARG A 133 3.39 14.21 5.81
N ILE A 134 2.89 13.37 6.70
CA ILE A 134 2.98 13.60 8.14
C ILE A 134 3.72 12.44 8.83
N VAL A 135 4.33 12.73 9.97
CA VAL A 135 4.53 11.68 10.97
C VAL A 135 3.16 11.57 11.65
N PRO A 136 2.48 10.43 11.60
CA PRO A 136 1.27 10.25 12.40
C PRO A 136 1.61 10.66 13.84
N ASP A 137 0.71 11.39 14.48
CA ASP A 137 0.85 11.70 15.90
C ASP A 137 1.01 10.36 16.63
N GLU A 138 2.24 9.92 16.75
CA GLU A 138 2.56 8.81 17.62
C GLU A 138 2.26 9.33 19.02
N ASP A 139 1.34 8.66 19.73
CA ASP A 139 1.08 8.95 21.12
C ASP A 139 2.43 9.22 21.80
N PRO A 140 2.67 10.45 22.28
CA PRO A 140 3.97 10.83 22.84
C PRO A 140 4.35 9.95 24.04
N THR A 141 3.38 9.25 24.63
CA THR A 141 3.62 8.26 25.70
C THR A 141 4.21 6.97 25.16
N GLY A 142 4.14 6.73 23.84
CA GLY A 142 4.56 5.47 23.22
C GLY A 142 3.74 4.28 23.72
N PHE A 143 2.48 4.54 24.12
CA PHE A 143 1.53 3.52 24.59
C PHE A 143 0.90 2.79 23.40
N THR A 144 0.82 1.46 23.50
CA THR A 144 0.11 0.64 22.51
C THR A 144 -0.45 -0.59 23.22
N LYS A 145 -1.72 -0.94 22.93
CA LYS A 145 -2.35 -2.18 23.40
C LYS A 145 -2.84 -2.99 22.20
N TRP A 146 -2.59 -4.28 22.21
CA TRP A 146 -3.15 -5.20 21.20
C TRP A 146 -3.37 -6.58 21.80
N GLY A 147 -4.30 -7.34 21.22
CA GLY A 147 -4.60 -8.71 21.58
C GLY A 147 -4.24 -9.68 20.46
N VAL A 148 -3.71 -10.84 20.82
CA VAL A 148 -3.43 -11.94 19.91
C VAL A 148 -4.12 -13.18 20.45
N GLN A 149 -4.94 -13.84 19.62
CA GLN A 149 -5.54 -15.12 20.00
C GLN A 149 -4.44 -16.16 20.22
N ASP A 150 -4.54 -16.92 21.31
CA ASP A 150 -3.59 -17.98 21.61
C ASP A 150 -3.65 -19.08 20.52
N THR A 151 -2.50 -19.53 20.06
CA THR A 151 -2.40 -20.51 18.99
C THR A 151 -2.73 -21.93 19.44
N ASN A 152 -2.65 -22.22 20.73
CA ASN A 152 -2.88 -23.55 21.31
C ASN A 152 -4.29 -23.69 21.90
N ASP A 153 -4.88 -22.59 22.38
CA ASP A 153 -6.25 -22.58 22.89
C ASP A 153 -7.00 -21.34 22.43
N PRO A 154 -7.99 -21.48 21.52
CA PRO A 154 -8.72 -20.36 20.95
C PRO A 154 -9.63 -19.61 21.96
N ASN A 155 -9.81 -20.13 23.18
CA ASN A 155 -10.55 -19.46 24.25
C ASN A 155 -9.70 -18.38 24.97
N TYR A 156 -8.40 -18.32 24.71
CA TYR A 156 -7.51 -17.33 25.29
C TYR A 156 -7.08 -16.26 24.30
N ILE A 157 -7.00 -15.04 24.82
CA ILE A 157 -6.40 -13.89 24.11
C ILE A 157 -5.22 -13.41 24.97
N ASN A 158 -4.04 -13.41 24.37
CA ASN A 158 -2.84 -12.83 24.95
C ASN A 158 -2.86 -11.32 24.69
N TRP A 159 -3.04 -10.52 25.73
CA TRP A 159 -3.00 -9.07 25.64
C TRP A 159 -1.60 -8.56 25.91
N TYR A 160 -1.16 -7.66 25.05
CA TYR A 160 0.13 -7.00 25.16
C TYR A 160 -0.09 -5.50 25.32
N ILE A 161 0.64 -4.91 26.27
CA ILE A 161 0.66 -3.46 26.49
C ILE A 161 2.12 -3.05 26.40
N ARG A 162 2.43 -2.17 25.46
CA ARG A 162 3.74 -1.54 25.33
C ARG A 162 3.62 -0.11 25.79
N VAL A 163 4.49 0.30 26.71
CA VAL A 163 4.58 1.68 27.19
C VAL A 163 5.98 2.20 26.96
N ASN A 164 6.09 3.51 26.79
CA ASN A 164 7.37 4.20 26.67
C ASN A 164 8.29 3.65 25.55
N LYS A 165 7.71 3.39 24.38
CA LYS A 165 8.47 2.94 23.18
C LYS A 165 9.72 3.78 22.89
N TYR A 166 9.72 5.03 23.28
CA TYR A 166 10.77 6.00 22.95
C TYR A 166 11.77 6.21 24.09
N ALA A 167 11.71 5.40 25.14
CA ALA A 167 12.60 5.50 26.30
C ALA A 167 12.65 6.90 26.95
N ASN A 168 11.52 7.60 26.97
CA ASN A 168 11.40 8.88 27.66
C ASN A 168 11.60 8.72 29.17
N PRO A 169 12.17 9.68 29.86
CA PRO A 169 12.43 9.59 31.30
C PRO A 169 11.15 9.84 32.12
N TYR A 170 10.23 8.89 32.15
CA TYR A 170 9.02 8.94 32.97
C TYR A 170 9.30 8.38 34.36
N GLU A 171 8.73 9.04 35.37
CA GLU A 171 8.73 8.58 36.75
C GLU A 171 7.29 8.31 37.23
N GLY A 172 7.11 7.29 38.06
CA GLY A 172 5.82 7.00 38.69
C GLY A 172 4.72 6.57 37.73
N VAL A 173 5.07 5.87 36.66
CA VAL A 173 4.10 5.41 35.65
C VAL A 173 3.13 4.40 36.26
N SER A 174 1.84 4.65 36.12
CA SER A 174 0.77 3.72 36.44
C SER A 174 0.00 3.37 35.19
N ILE A 175 -0.24 2.07 34.97
CA ILE A 175 -1.04 1.56 33.87
C ILE A 175 -2.33 0.98 34.45
N GLN A 176 -3.45 1.50 33.96
CA GLN A 176 -4.77 0.96 34.32
C GLN A 176 -5.41 0.39 33.04
N ASP A 177 -5.87 -0.83 33.12
CA ASP A 177 -6.62 -1.49 32.07
C ASP A 177 -7.94 -2.06 32.62
N THR A 178 -8.96 -2.02 31.78
CA THR A 178 -10.27 -2.57 32.11
C THR A 178 -10.52 -3.80 31.27
N ILE A 179 -10.74 -4.94 31.92
CA ILE A 179 -11.08 -6.18 31.23
C ILE A 179 -12.55 -6.06 30.76
N PRO A 180 -12.80 -6.21 29.42
CA PRO A 180 -14.15 -6.12 28.86
C PRO A 180 -15.10 -7.18 29.46
N GLU A 181 -16.40 -6.87 29.45
CA GLU A 181 -17.44 -7.83 29.83
C GLU A 181 -17.31 -9.12 28.97
N GLY A 182 -17.43 -10.26 29.61
CA GLY A 182 -17.27 -11.58 28.99
C GLY A 182 -15.83 -12.11 28.94
N GLN A 183 -14.87 -11.35 29.46
CA GLN A 183 -13.49 -11.82 29.64
C GLN A 183 -13.12 -11.89 31.12
N VAL A 184 -12.19 -12.77 31.46
CA VAL A 184 -11.62 -12.89 32.79
C VAL A 184 -10.10 -12.98 32.70
N LEU A 185 -9.42 -12.43 33.71
CA LEU A 185 -7.96 -12.56 33.78
C LEU A 185 -7.60 -14.02 34.10
N ALA A 186 -6.89 -14.67 33.19
CA ALA A 186 -6.55 -16.08 33.31
C ALA A 186 -5.14 -16.34 33.86
N SER A 187 -4.27 -15.33 33.92
CA SER A 187 -2.92 -15.45 34.44
C SER A 187 -2.45 -14.18 35.13
N GLU A 188 -1.33 -14.26 35.83
CA GLU A 188 -0.63 -13.09 36.37
C GLU A 188 -0.13 -12.18 35.23
N ILE A 189 -0.05 -10.88 35.53
CA ILE A 189 0.52 -9.89 34.65
C ILE A 189 2.05 -9.98 34.77
N THR A 190 2.73 -10.21 33.65
CA THR A 190 4.18 -10.25 33.61
C THR A 190 4.72 -9.05 32.83
N GLY A 191 5.83 -8.47 33.25
CA GLY A 191 6.48 -7.33 32.60
C GLY A 191 7.91 -7.65 32.19
N TYR A 192 8.29 -7.12 31.05
CA TYR A 192 9.65 -7.15 30.53
C TYR A 192 10.07 -5.73 30.15
N TYR A 193 11.34 -5.37 30.41
CA TYR A 193 11.94 -4.14 29.87
C TYR A 193 13.15 -4.49 29.04
N PHE A 194 13.37 -3.66 28.04
CA PHE A 194 14.46 -3.79 27.10
C PHE A 194 15.30 -2.51 27.13
#